data_e877b96f3bbf80bfc03d007f04c81b72
#
_entry.id   e877b96f3bbf80bfc03d007f04c81b72
#
_cell.length_a   1.000
_cell.length_b   1.000
_cell.length_c   1.000
_cell.angle_alpha   90.00
_cell.angle_beta   90.00
_cell.angle_gamma   90.00
#
_symmetry.space_group_name_H-M   'P 1'
#
loop_
_entity.id
_entity.type
_entity.pdbx_description
1 polymer ?
#
loop_
_entity_poly.entity_id
_entity_poly.type
_entity_poly.pdbx_seq_one_letter_code
_entity_poly.pdbx_strand_id
1 'polypeptide(L)'
;MSAPSPAPRYRPIDRSRVSPVSLDEQLPDDHPVRALWDFVGQLDLDPFRRPAKAVVGQPGAPLLPTELLFALWLLATTEGVTSARLLTEKCTRDLPYQWLCGGVPVNYHSLADFYAEHGAALHALFVEHIAALRQQGLIELAQVTLDGRKVPASASKDRYRREGTLQRHLDEAARHLQQLEAQRQAAPATAARQAAAQRRAARDRHQRLQRAVQVVRQRQEQRRQANRKASPPEQARANETDPDAAKMKMPDGGYRQAYNVETVTDVASGLIVTVAVTNQGSDNGQLGALMDQLYREQRAWPQAVLVDSGFVDQQDVGRLEGQAVQVLMPPRNEKQERQAGQDPYARKRRDSEAVARWRARMGQPEARQRYRRRAPVAEGVHAQQANRGWRRFRLRGLAKVGVEALWQALAHNVARLLAAGVSLAGTVRAARA
;
A
#
# COMPACT_ATOMS: atom_id res chain seq x y z
N MET A 1 25.10 -5.90 65.89
CA MET A 1 23.84 -5.75 65.09
C MET A 1 23.97 -4.44 64.32
N SER A 2 24.12 -4.52 62.99
CA SER A 2 24.19 -3.34 62.13
C SER A 2 22.82 -2.66 62.12
N ALA A 3 22.80 -1.32 62.28
CA ALA A 3 21.55 -0.53 62.15
C ALA A 3 20.94 -0.76 60.73
N PRO A 4 19.64 -0.90 60.60
CA PRO A 4 18.99 -1.09 59.31
C PRO A 4 19.26 0.16 58.44
N SER A 5 19.67 -0.12 57.18
CA SER A 5 19.84 0.97 56.19
C SER A 5 18.54 1.78 56.04
N PRO A 6 18.64 3.12 56.00
CA PRO A 6 17.43 3.95 55.90
C PRO A 6 16.67 3.63 54.59
N ALA A 7 15.35 3.48 54.70
CA ALA A 7 14.48 3.17 53.56
C ALA A 7 14.52 4.31 52.51
N PRO A 8 14.56 4.01 51.22
CA PRO A 8 14.56 5.02 50.16
C PRO A 8 13.29 5.85 50.17
N ARG A 9 13.43 7.18 50.01
CA ARG A 9 12.33 8.12 49.94
C ARG A 9 11.93 8.36 48.50
N TYR A 10 10.72 7.93 48.09
CA TYR A 10 10.19 8.16 46.76
C TYR A 10 9.45 9.50 46.67
N ARG A 11 9.46 10.12 45.47
CA ARG A 11 8.62 11.28 45.18
C ARG A 11 7.15 10.86 45.13
N PRO A 12 6.22 11.61 45.74
CA PRO A 12 4.81 11.30 45.67
C PRO A 12 4.30 11.47 44.23
N ILE A 13 3.50 10.53 43.75
CA ILE A 13 2.84 10.61 42.45
C ILE A 13 1.44 11.22 42.72
N ASP A 14 1.23 12.46 42.28
CA ASP A 14 -0.07 13.12 42.32
C ASP A 14 -0.73 13.08 40.95
N ARG A 15 -1.76 12.23 40.79
CA ARG A 15 -2.54 12.08 39.58
C ARG A 15 -3.63 13.14 39.41
N SER A 16 -3.89 13.94 40.42
CA SER A 16 -4.86 15.04 40.39
C SER A 16 -4.26 16.38 39.99
N ARG A 17 -2.91 16.44 39.80
CA ARG A 17 -2.20 17.66 39.44
C ARG A 17 -2.66 18.17 38.09
N VAL A 18 -3.25 19.35 38.04
CA VAL A 18 -3.62 20.06 36.82
C VAL A 18 -2.41 20.90 36.35
N SER A 19 -2.06 20.76 35.07
CA SER A 19 -1.05 21.63 34.43
C SER A 19 -1.77 22.52 33.41
N PRO A 20 -1.87 23.83 33.60
CA PRO A 20 -2.55 24.75 32.71
C PRO A 20 -1.66 25.12 31.51
N VAL A 21 -1.19 24.12 30.76
CA VAL A 21 -0.33 24.31 29.58
C VAL A 21 -1.14 23.95 28.34
N SER A 22 -1.10 24.79 27.29
CA SER A 22 -1.79 24.53 26.03
C SER A 22 -1.23 23.28 25.33
N LEU A 23 -1.99 22.67 24.42
CA LEU A 23 -1.50 21.56 23.61
C LEU A 23 -0.26 21.96 22.80
N ASP A 24 -0.22 23.20 22.35
CA ASP A 24 0.89 23.72 21.56
C ASP A 24 2.18 23.85 22.37
N GLU A 25 2.10 24.33 23.62
CA GLU A 25 3.24 24.41 24.55
C GLU A 25 3.71 23.05 25.07
N GLN A 26 2.84 22.04 25.08
CA GLN A 26 3.18 20.67 25.49
C GLN A 26 3.96 19.92 24.39
N LEU A 27 3.77 20.29 23.12
CA LEU A 27 4.39 19.63 22.00
C LEU A 27 5.70 20.36 21.64
N PRO A 28 6.86 19.71 21.64
CA PRO A 28 8.15 20.33 21.26
C PRO A 28 8.09 21.00 19.89
N ASP A 29 8.79 22.12 19.73
CA ASP A 29 8.80 22.89 18.48
C ASP A 29 9.39 22.11 17.31
N ASP A 30 10.34 21.21 17.58
CA ASP A 30 10.99 20.34 16.60
C ASP A 30 10.27 19.00 16.40
N HIS A 31 9.09 18.81 17.03
CA HIS A 31 8.37 17.54 16.90
C HIS A 31 7.93 17.29 15.44
N PRO A 32 8.20 16.10 14.85
CA PRO A 32 7.93 15.81 13.45
C PRO A 32 6.49 16.03 12.97
N VAL A 33 5.51 16.00 13.88
CA VAL A 33 4.10 16.26 13.52
C VAL A 33 3.87 17.71 13.07
N ARG A 34 4.66 18.69 13.58
CA ARG A 34 4.56 20.08 13.12
C ARG A 34 4.96 20.20 11.65
N ALA A 35 6.11 19.63 11.27
CA ALA A 35 6.57 19.59 9.89
C ALA A 35 5.58 18.81 8.98
N LEU A 36 4.95 17.74 9.50
CA LEU A 36 3.92 17.00 8.78
C LEU A 36 2.67 17.85 8.58
N TRP A 37 2.23 18.62 9.57
CA TRP A 37 1.09 19.52 9.44
C TRP A 37 1.34 20.63 8.43
N ASP A 38 2.50 21.26 8.46
CA ASP A 38 2.93 22.28 7.50
C ASP A 38 2.99 21.72 6.06
N PHE A 39 3.46 20.48 5.92
CA PHE A 39 3.45 19.76 4.64
C PHE A 39 2.02 19.56 4.13
N VAL A 40 1.12 19.06 4.97
CA VAL A 40 -0.29 18.83 4.59
C VAL A 40 -0.98 20.13 4.22
N GLY A 41 -0.69 21.23 4.90
CA GLY A 41 -1.23 22.56 4.59
C GLY A 41 -0.83 23.12 3.21
N GLN A 42 0.19 22.56 2.58
CA GLN A 42 0.67 22.96 1.26
C GLN A 42 0.15 22.05 0.12
N LEU A 43 -0.44 20.89 0.46
CA LEU A 43 -1.00 19.98 -0.53
C LEU A 43 -2.28 20.53 -1.14
N ASP A 44 -2.52 20.24 -2.42
CA ASP A 44 -3.85 20.41 -3.00
C ASP A 44 -4.76 19.26 -2.56
N LEU A 45 -5.59 19.54 -1.56
CA LEU A 45 -6.54 18.58 -1.02
C LEU A 45 -7.98 18.78 -1.52
N ASP A 46 -8.23 19.68 -2.48
CA ASP A 46 -9.55 19.87 -3.06
C ASP A 46 -10.15 18.57 -3.64
N PRO A 47 -9.37 17.69 -4.34
CA PRO A 47 -9.88 16.41 -4.83
C PRO A 47 -10.30 15.41 -3.74
N PHE A 48 -9.93 15.67 -2.48
CA PHE A 48 -10.31 14.85 -1.32
C PHE A 48 -11.54 15.39 -0.58
N ARG A 49 -12.03 16.58 -0.95
CA ARG A 49 -13.17 17.18 -0.28
C ARG A 49 -14.47 16.47 -0.64
N ARG A 50 -15.27 16.20 0.38
CA ARG A 50 -16.62 15.67 0.21
C ARG A 50 -17.62 16.82 0.09
N PRO A 51 -18.72 16.63 -0.68
CA PRO A 51 -19.81 17.60 -0.70
C PRO A 51 -20.34 17.86 0.72
N ALA A 52 -20.40 19.11 1.13
CA ALA A 52 -20.91 19.50 2.42
C ALA A 52 -22.42 19.24 2.49
N LYS A 53 -22.85 18.41 3.46
CA LYS A 53 -24.28 18.23 3.79
C LYS A 53 -24.77 19.30 4.75
N ALA A 54 -23.88 19.83 5.58
CA ALA A 54 -24.14 20.93 6.49
C ALA A 54 -23.46 22.20 5.94
N VAL A 55 -24.24 23.19 5.57
CA VAL A 55 -23.78 24.52 5.19
C VAL A 55 -24.21 25.54 6.22
N VAL A 56 -23.55 26.70 6.27
CA VAL A 56 -23.90 27.78 7.21
C VAL A 56 -25.38 28.13 7.05
N GLY A 57 -26.12 28.12 8.16
CA GLY A 57 -27.57 28.40 8.19
C GLY A 57 -28.48 27.20 7.94
N GLN A 58 -27.93 25.99 7.73
CA GLN A 58 -28.74 24.77 7.61
C GLN A 58 -28.41 23.76 8.72
N PRO A 59 -29.40 22.95 9.18
CA PRO A 59 -29.16 21.93 10.20
C PRO A 59 -28.27 20.80 9.65
N GLY A 60 -27.30 20.36 10.45
CA GLY A 60 -26.42 19.25 10.12
C GLY A 60 -25.17 19.25 11.00
N ALA A 61 -24.52 18.11 11.16
CA ALA A 61 -23.22 18.04 11.83
C ALA A 61 -22.13 18.62 10.93
N PRO A 62 -21.26 19.51 11.45
CA PRO A 62 -20.14 20.06 10.69
C PRO A 62 -19.20 18.94 10.21
N LEU A 63 -18.61 19.15 9.03
CA LEU A 63 -17.60 18.24 8.48
C LEU A 63 -16.28 18.41 9.24
N LEU A 64 -15.51 17.32 9.32
CA LEU A 64 -14.11 17.39 9.73
C LEU A 64 -13.29 18.01 8.58
N PRO A 65 -12.33 18.90 8.88
CA PRO A 65 -11.42 19.41 7.86
C PRO A 65 -10.70 18.29 7.13
N THR A 66 -10.59 18.42 5.82
CA THR A 66 -9.91 17.44 4.96
C THR A 66 -8.44 17.31 5.33
N GLU A 67 -7.82 18.45 5.62
CA GLU A 67 -6.42 18.57 6.06
C GLU A 67 -6.18 17.78 7.36
N LEU A 68 -7.10 17.87 8.31
CA LEU A 68 -7.04 17.10 9.55
C LEU A 68 -7.11 15.59 9.28
N LEU A 69 -8.07 15.14 8.48
CA LEU A 69 -8.21 13.71 8.15
C LEU A 69 -6.97 13.16 7.43
N PHE A 70 -6.40 13.95 6.52
CA PHE A 70 -5.19 13.59 5.79
C PHE A 70 -3.97 13.52 6.72
N ALA A 71 -3.74 14.55 7.53
CA ALA A 71 -2.65 14.59 8.50
C ALA A 71 -2.70 13.45 9.51
N LEU A 72 -3.89 13.17 10.05
CA LEU A 72 -4.10 12.05 10.98
C LEU A 72 -3.74 10.70 10.33
N TRP A 73 -4.16 10.44 9.09
CA TRP A 73 -3.81 9.20 8.41
C TRP A 73 -2.36 9.12 7.98
N LEU A 74 -1.76 10.24 7.57
CA LEU A 74 -0.36 10.28 7.22
C LEU A 74 0.51 9.97 8.45
N LEU A 75 0.28 10.67 9.58
CA LEU A 75 0.96 10.39 10.86
C LEU A 75 0.74 8.94 11.31
N ALA A 76 -0.51 8.50 11.32
CA ALA A 76 -0.88 7.14 11.71
C ALA A 76 -0.15 6.08 10.88
N THR A 77 -0.04 6.29 9.57
CA THR A 77 0.63 5.34 8.67
C THR A 77 2.14 5.35 8.87
N THR A 78 2.77 6.51 9.15
CA THR A 78 4.20 6.56 9.50
C THR A 78 4.52 5.83 10.80
N GLU A 79 3.57 5.81 11.75
CA GLU A 79 3.68 5.09 13.02
C GLU A 79 3.15 3.64 12.98
N GLY A 80 2.66 3.18 11.81
CA GLY A 80 2.12 1.83 11.63
C GLY A 80 0.73 1.60 12.19
N VAL A 81 0.01 2.66 12.47
CA VAL A 81 -1.40 2.61 12.86
C VAL A 81 -2.27 2.49 11.60
N THR A 82 -2.86 1.31 11.42
CA THR A 82 -3.68 1.00 10.23
C THR A 82 -5.16 0.81 10.54
N SER A 83 -5.59 1.06 11.78
CA SER A 83 -6.96 0.89 12.25
C SER A 83 -7.59 2.23 12.60
N ALA A 84 -8.71 2.58 11.95
CA ALA A 84 -9.46 3.80 12.25
C ALA A 84 -9.92 3.87 13.73
N ARG A 85 -10.23 2.72 14.34
CA ARG A 85 -10.60 2.68 15.77
C ARG A 85 -9.42 3.01 16.68
N LEU A 86 -8.26 2.41 16.41
CA LEU A 86 -7.04 2.72 17.16
C LEU A 86 -6.62 4.18 16.92
N LEU A 87 -6.75 4.69 15.70
CA LEU A 87 -6.48 6.09 15.40
C LEU A 87 -7.41 7.03 16.19
N THR A 88 -8.70 6.73 16.26
CA THR A 88 -9.65 7.50 17.11
C THR A 88 -9.22 7.47 18.59
N GLU A 89 -8.75 6.33 19.09
CA GLU A 89 -8.25 6.20 20.47
C GLU A 89 -7.01 7.08 20.67
N LYS A 90 -6.06 7.07 19.72
CA LYS A 90 -4.88 7.93 19.76
C LYS A 90 -5.22 9.42 19.75
N CYS A 91 -6.24 9.84 18.99
CA CYS A 91 -6.73 11.24 19.01
C CYS A 91 -7.19 11.70 20.41
N THR A 92 -7.51 10.80 21.31
CA THR A 92 -7.93 11.14 22.70
C THR A 92 -6.83 10.93 23.74
N ARG A 93 -5.75 10.20 23.42
CA ARG A 93 -4.75 9.77 24.41
C ARG A 93 -3.33 10.23 24.12
N ASP A 94 -2.97 10.37 22.85
CA ASP A 94 -1.59 10.63 22.44
C ASP A 94 -1.42 12.09 22.01
N LEU A 95 -0.49 12.79 22.63
CA LEU A 95 -0.29 14.23 22.47
C LEU A 95 -0.14 14.71 21.01
N PRO A 96 0.63 14.08 20.11
CA PRO A 96 0.73 14.54 18.72
C PRO A 96 -0.61 14.49 17.98
N TYR A 97 -1.45 13.48 18.25
CA TYR A 97 -2.79 13.35 17.68
C TYR A 97 -3.79 14.33 18.27
N GLN A 98 -3.72 14.57 19.60
CA GLN A 98 -4.51 15.60 20.27
C GLN A 98 -4.18 16.99 19.74
N TRP A 99 -2.90 17.27 19.49
CA TRP A 99 -2.43 18.52 18.90
C TRP A 99 -3.01 18.72 17.51
N LEU A 100 -2.93 17.71 16.62
CA LEU A 100 -3.56 17.76 15.30
C LEU A 100 -5.08 18.04 15.39
N CYS A 101 -5.77 17.37 16.31
CA CYS A 101 -7.21 17.52 16.47
C CYS A 101 -7.62 18.91 17.02
N GLY A 102 -6.77 19.62 17.77
CA GLY A 102 -7.10 20.91 18.35
C GLY A 102 -8.40 20.91 19.18
N GLY A 103 -8.69 19.80 19.88
CA GLY A 103 -9.92 19.62 20.65
C GLY A 103 -11.15 19.15 19.82
N VAL A 104 -11.01 18.98 18.49
CA VAL A 104 -12.12 18.48 17.65
C VAL A 104 -12.28 16.96 17.83
N PRO A 105 -13.47 16.46 18.20
CA PRO A 105 -13.70 15.03 18.32
C PRO A 105 -13.76 14.35 16.95
N VAL A 106 -12.95 13.31 16.75
CA VAL A 106 -12.88 12.55 15.51
C VAL A 106 -13.49 11.18 15.70
N ASN A 107 -14.42 10.80 14.81
CA ASN A 107 -15.04 9.48 14.85
C ASN A 107 -14.40 8.51 13.85
N TYR A 108 -14.38 7.23 14.20
CA TYR A 108 -13.73 6.20 13.39
C TYR A 108 -14.40 5.93 12.02
N HIS A 109 -15.68 6.26 11.84
CA HIS A 109 -16.36 6.10 10.56
C HIS A 109 -15.83 7.09 9.53
N SER A 110 -15.72 8.39 9.91
CA SER A 110 -15.14 9.43 9.05
C SER A 110 -13.70 9.08 8.64
N LEU A 111 -12.90 8.59 9.59
CA LEU A 111 -11.54 8.14 9.31
C LEU A 111 -11.52 6.94 8.37
N ALA A 112 -12.33 5.90 8.62
CA ALA A 112 -12.34 4.68 7.81
C ALA A 112 -12.77 4.95 6.36
N ASP A 113 -13.79 5.79 6.20
CA ASP A 113 -14.29 6.17 4.90
C ASP A 113 -13.25 7.00 4.12
N PHE A 114 -12.63 8.00 4.77
CA PHE A 114 -11.60 8.84 4.16
C PHE A 114 -10.41 8.00 3.65
N TYR A 115 -9.95 7.06 4.46
CA TYR A 115 -8.82 6.19 4.10
C TYR A 115 -9.06 5.35 2.85
N ALA A 116 -10.30 4.94 2.61
CA ALA A 116 -10.65 3.96 1.59
C ALA A 116 -11.16 4.56 0.27
N GLU A 117 -11.57 5.84 0.26
CA GLU A 117 -12.38 6.37 -0.84
C GLU A 117 -11.60 7.16 -1.90
N HIS A 118 -10.49 7.79 -1.56
CA HIS A 118 -9.84 8.79 -2.41
C HIS A 118 -8.68 8.23 -3.26
N GLY A 119 -8.80 7.00 -3.81
CA GLY A 119 -7.70 6.33 -4.48
C GLY A 119 -7.10 7.09 -5.66
N ALA A 120 -7.94 7.66 -6.54
CA ALA A 120 -7.46 8.42 -7.70
C ALA A 120 -6.77 9.73 -7.29
N ALA A 121 -7.36 10.46 -6.32
CA ALA A 121 -6.77 11.69 -5.80
C ALA A 121 -5.44 11.43 -5.08
N LEU A 122 -5.38 10.37 -4.26
CA LEU A 122 -4.14 9.98 -3.57
C LEU A 122 -3.05 9.56 -4.55
N HIS A 123 -3.41 8.87 -5.64
CA HIS A 123 -2.46 8.51 -6.68
C HIS A 123 -1.91 9.75 -7.39
N ALA A 124 -2.78 10.68 -7.78
CA ALA A 124 -2.37 11.94 -8.43
C ALA A 124 -1.44 12.75 -7.51
N LEU A 125 -1.82 12.92 -6.23
CA LEU A 125 -0.99 13.58 -5.23
C LEU A 125 0.37 12.90 -5.06
N PHE A 126 0.41 11.56 -5.02
CA PHE A 126 1.67 10.82 -4.92
C PHE A 126 2.56 11.08 -6.14
N VAL A 127 2.01 11.05 -7.36
CA VAL A 127 2.74 11.32 -8.60
C VAL A 127 3.31 12.74 -8.61
N GLU A 128 2.51 13.74 -8.23
CA GLU A 128 2.94 15.14 -8.11
C GLU A 128 4.03 15.34 -7.07
N HIS A 129 3.90 14.68 -5.92
CA HIS A 129 4.94 14.72 -4.87
C HIS A 129 6.28 14.16 -5.39
N ILE A 130 6.26 13.02 -6.09
CA ILE A 130 7.48 12.47 -6.70
C ILE A 130 8.06 13.41 -7.76
N ALA A 131 7.22 14.03 -8.58
CA ALA A 131 7.68 15.02 -9.56
C ALA A 131 8.35 16.24 -8.89
N ALA A 132 7.79 16.73 -7.78
CA ALA A 132 8.38 17.81 -6.98
C ALA A 132 9.75 17.42 -6.40
N LEU A 133 9.87 16.22 -5.83
CA LEU A 133 11.14 15.70 -5.30
C LEU A 133 12.21 15.57 -6.39
N ARG A 134 11.80 15.22 -7.62
CA ARG A 134 12.70 15.18 -8.78
C ARG A 134 13.18 16.57 -9.20
N GLN A 135 12.29 17.55 -9.23
CA GLN A 135 12.65 18.95 -9.57
C GLN A 135 13.67 19.52 -8.56
N GLN A 136 13.62 19.07 -7.32
CA GLN A 136 14.57 19.46 -6.28
C GLN A 136 15.88 18.64 -6.28
N GLY A 137 16.03 17.68 -7.19
CA GLY A 137 17.21 16.81 -7.23
C GLY A 137 17.28 15.76 -6.10
N LEU A 138 16.20 15.58 -5.33
CA LEU A 138 16.13 14.55 -4.28
C LEU A 138 15.86 13.14 -4.85
N ILE A 139 15.37 13.07 -6.09
CA ILE A 139 15.19 11.86 -6.87
C ILE A 139 15.76 12.10 -8.28
N GLU A 140 16.74 11.30 -8.69
CA GLU A 140 17.40 11.45 -10.00
C GLU A 140 16.93 10.43 -11.04
N LEU A 141 16.35 9.30 -10.61
CA LEU A 141 16.06 8.14 -11.45
C LEU A 141 17.30 7.58 -12.19
N ALA A 142 18.51 7.82 -11.65
CA ALA A 142 19.73 7.25 -12.22
C ALA A 142 19.73 5.72 -12.12
N GLN A 143 19.31 5.19 -10.98
CA GLN A 143 19.10 3.77 -10.76
C GLN A 143 17.86 3.56 -9.91
N VAL A 144 16.99 2.65 -10.34
CA VAL A 144 15.83 2.23 -9.54
C VAL A 144 15.91 0.74 -9.23
N THR A 145 15.41 0.31 -8.08
CA THR A 145 15.14 -1.11 -7.81
C THR A 145 13.67 -1.39 -8.01
N LEU A 146 13.37 -2.58 -8.50
CA LEU A 146 12.02 -3.11 -8.53
C LEU A 146 11.97 -4.38 -7.70
N ASP A 147 11.01 -4.46 -6.79
CA ASP A 147 10.83 -5.63 -5.94
C ASP A 147 9.36 -5.83 -5.56
N GLY A 148 8.97 -7.10 -5.38
CA GLY A 148 7.62 -7.51 -5.03
C GLY A 148 7.54 -8.11 -3.64
N ARG A 149 6.55 -7.69 -2.85
CA ARG A 149 6.26 -8.25 -1.54
C ARG A 149 4.84 -8.78 -1.45
N LYS A 150 4.70 -10.05 -1.09
CA LYS A 150 3.40 -10.68 -0.84
C LYS A 150 2.88 -10.27 0.53
N VAL A 151 1.78 -9.51 0.53
CA VAL A 151 1.12 -9.02 1.75
C VAL A 151 -0.20 -9.77 1.94
N PRO A 152 -0.43 -10.42 3.09
CA PRO A 152 -1.67 -11.13 3.38
C PRO A 152 -2.90 -10.21 3.25
N ALA A 153 -3.95 -10.72 2.62
CA ALA A 153 -5.23 -10.04 2.52
C ALA A 153 -6.04 -10.12 3.82
N SER A 154 -7.02 -9.21 3.98
CA SER A 154 -8.00 -9.25 5.07
C SER A 154 -9.06 -10.33 4.84
N ALA A 155 -8.60 -11.58 4.68
CA ALA A 155 -9.44 -12.74 4.33
C ALA A 155 -9.00 -13.99 5.09
N SER A 156 -9.97 -14.82 5.53
CA SER A 156 -9.69 -16.12 6.13
C SER A 156 -9.52 -17.18 5.06
N LYS A 157 -8.61 -18.13 5.29
CA LYS A 157 -8.46 -19.33 4.45
C LYS A 157 -9.75 -20.17 4.40
N ASP A 158 -10.53 -20.18 5.48
CA ASP A 158 -11.74 -20.97 5.63
C ASP A 158 -12.93 -20.44 4.80
N ARG A 159 -12.79 -19.26 4.20
CA ARG A 159 -13.77 -18.65 3.30
C ARG A 159 -13.44 -18.83 1.81
N TYR A 160 -12.51 -19.73 1.49
CA TYR A 160 -12.09 -20.02 0.12
C TYR A 160 -12.92 -21.15 -0.48
N ARG A 161 -13.91 -20.81 -1.34
CA ARG A 161 -14.99 -21.69 -1.79
C ARG A 161 -14.95 -21.97 -3.29
N ARG A 162 -15.54 -23.10 -3.70
CA ARG A 162 -15.83 -23.45 -5.10
C ARG A 162 -17.11 -22.77 -5.57
N GLU A 163 -17.31 -22.73 -6.90
CA GLU A 163 -18.44 -22.05 -7.54
C GLU A 163 -19.80 -22.47 -6.97
N GLY A 164 -20.11 -23.77 -6.90
CA GLY A 164 -21.42 -24.24 -6.41
C GLY A 164 -21.77 -23.77 -4.99
N THR A 165 -20.77 -23.67 -4.09
CA THR A 165 -20.99 -23.12 -2.75
C THR A 165 -21.19 -21.59 -2.80
N LEU A 166 -20.41 -20.89 -3.63
CA LEU A 166 -20.54 -19.45 -3.80
C LEU A 166 -21.89 -19.06 -4.41
N GLN A 167 -22.37 -19.82 -5.39
CA GLN A 167 -23.68 -19.59 -6.01
C GLN A 167 -24.80 -19.75 -4.99
N ARG A 168 -24.80 -20.83 -4.20
CA ARG A 168 -25.79 -21.04 -3.14
C ARG A 168 -25.80 -19.89 -2.12
N HIS A 169 -24.61 -19.44 -1.66
CA HIS A 169 -24.51 -18.33 -0.72
C HIS A 169 -24.95 -16.99 -1.35
N LEU A 170 -24.74 -16.82 -2.66
CA LEU A 170 -25.24 -15.68 -3.42
C LEU A 170 -26.76 -15.64 -3.45
N ASP A 171 -27.39 -16.79 -3.75
CA ASP A 171 -28.84 -16.90 -3.79
C ASP A 171 -29.48 -16.68 -2.41
N GLU A 172 -28.83 -17.15 -1.33
CA GLU A 172 -29.22 -16.86 0.05
C GLU A 172 -29.11 -15.38 0.38
N ALA A 173 -28.01 -14.73 -0.03
CA ALA A 173 -27.80 -13.30 0.21
C ALA A 173 -28.79 -12.44 -0.58
N ALA A 174 -29.15 -12.83 -1.80
CA ALA A 174 -30.15 -12.16 -2.61
C ALA A 174 -31.54 -12.22 -1.94
N ARG A 175 -31.95 -13.40 -1.49
CA ARG A 175 -33.23 -13.58 -0.75
C ARG A 175 -33.26 -12.75 0.52
N HIS A 176 -32.19 -12.76 1.31
CA HIS A 176 -32.09 -11.94 2.53
C HIS A 176 -32.18 -10.45 2.24
N LEU A 177 -31.52 -9.96 1.19
CA LEU A 177 -31.58 -8.56 0.78
C LEU A 177 -33.01 -8.18 0.37
N GLN A 178 -33.70 -9.01 -0.41
CA GLN A 178 -35.11 -8.79 -0.80
C GLN A 178 -36.04 -8.71 0.42
N GLN A 179 -35.86 -9.60 1.41
CA GLN A 179 -36.61 -9.55 2.66
C GLN A 179 -36.43 -8.24 3.42
N LEU A 180 -35.17 -7.75 3.55
CA LEU A 180 -34.87 -6.49 4.21
C LEU A 180 -35.41 -5.27 3.44
N GLU A 181 -35.47 -5.35 2.12
CA GLU A 181 -36.05 -4.28 1.29
C GLU A 181 -37.57 -4.24 1.41
N ALA A 182 -38.24 -5.40 1.44
CA ALA A 182 -39.69 -5.49 1.65
C ALA A 182 -40.10 -4.96 3.06
N GLN A 183 -39.31 -5.24 4.09
CA GLN A 183 -39.53 -4.74 5.46
C GLN A 183 -39.32 -3.23 5.61
N ARG A 184 -38.72 -2.56 4.63
CA ARG A 184 -38.45 -1.11 4.69
C ARG A 184 -39.72 -0.27 4.86
N GLN A 185 -40.81 -0.70 4.27
CA GLN A 185 -42.09 0.03 4.28
C GLN A 185 -42.81 -0.03 5.64
N ALA A 186 -42.45 -1.00 6.48
CA ALA A 186 -43.12 -1.27 7.77
C ALA A 186 -42.30 -0.79 9.02
N ALA A 187 -41.07 -0.26 8.84
CA ALA A 187 -40.19 0.03 9.97
C ALA A 187 -40.51 1.39 10.60
N PRO A 188 -40.67 1.47 11.95
CA PRO A 188 -40.85 2.72 12.67
C PRO A 188 -39.59 3.61 12.56
N ALA A 189 -39.78 4.94 12.64
CA ALA A 189 -38.70 5.94 12.47
C ALA A 189 -37.52 5.75 13.43
N THR A 190 -37.77 5.25 14.63
CA THR A 190 -36.74 4.95 15.66
C THR A 190 -35.80 3.83 15.27
N ALA A 191 -36.26 2.86 14.50
CA ALA A 191 -35.45 1.74 14.01
C ALA A 191 -34.77 2.01 12.63
N ALA A 192 -35.01 3.17 12.00
CA ALA A 192 -34.61 3.47 10.64
C ALA A 192 -33.08 3.40 10.41
N ARG A 193 -32.27 3.88 11.37
CA ARG A 193 -30.80 3.84 11.29
C ARG A 193 -30.25 2.41 11.31
N GLN A 194 -30.76 1.59 12.23
CA GLN A 194 -30.33 0.19 12.36
C GLN A 194 -30.75 -0.63 11.13
N ALA A 195 -31.97 -0.46 10.66
CA ALA A 195 -32.47 -1.10 9.44
C ALA A 195 -31.67 -0.66 8.19
N ALA A 196 -31.28 0.61 8.10
CA ALA A 196 -30.43 1.11 7.02
C ALA A 196 -29.02 0.48 7.05
N ALA A 197 -28.42 0.32 8.25
CA ALA A 197 -27.15 -0.35 8.43
C ALA A 197 -27.20 -1.83 8.05
N GLN A 198 -28.25 -2.53 8.44
CA GLN A 198 -28.47 -3.95 8.07
C GLN A 198 -28.60 -4.12 6.56
N ARG A 199 -29.40 -3.29 5.89
CA ARG A 199 -29.54 -3.31 4.42
C ARG A 199 -28.22 -3.02 3.72
N ARG A 200 -27.43 -2.06 4.20
CA ARG A 200 -26.09 -1.76 3.65
C ARG A 200 -25.20 -3.00 3.76
N ALA A 201 -25.13 -3.62 4.94
CA ALA A 201 -24.33 -4.81 5.15
C ALA A 201 -24.78 -6.00 4.27
N ALA A 202 -26.11 -6.16 4.07
CA ALA A 202 -26.66 -7.20 3.17
C ALA A 202 -26.31 -6.93 1.70
N ARG A 203 -26.40 -5.68 1.23
CA ARG A 203 -25.97 -5.28 -0.12
C ARG A 203 -24.48 -5.54 -0.34
N ASP A 204 -23.63 -5.13 0.61
CA ASP A 204 -22.20 -5.35 0.56
C ASP A 204 -21.86 -6.85 0.52
N ARG A 205 -22.57 -7.68 1.29
CA ARG A 205 -22.42 -9.14 1.23
C ARG A 205 -22.81 -9.70 -0.12
N HIS A 206 -23.96 -9.29 -0.66
CA HIS A 206 -24.45 -9.73 -1.98
C HIS A 206 -23.45 -9.36 -3.08
N GLN A 207 -22.99 -8.12 -3.15
CA GLN A 207 -22.02 -7.66 -4.13
C GLN A 207 -20.68 -8.43 -4.05
N ARG A 208 -20.18 -8.69 -2.83
CA ARG A 208 -18.97 -9.50 -2.67
C ARG A 208 -19.14 -10.92 -3.17
N LEU A 209 -20.28 -11.55 -2.92
CA LEU A 209 -20.56 -12.90 -3.41
C LEU A 209 -20.72 -12.93 -4.93
N GLN A 210 -21.38 -11.93 -5.53
CA GLN A 210 -21.40 -11.76 -6.99
C GLN A 210 -19.99 -11.69 -7.57
N ARG A 211 -19.14 -10.85 -6.97
CA ARG A 211 -17.72 -10.75 -7.38
C ARG A 211 -16.98 -12.07 -7.21
N ALA A 212 -17.22 -12.82 -6.13
CA ALA A 212 -16.60 -14.12 -5.90
C ALA A 212 -16.98 -15.15 -6.97
N VAL A 213 -18.24 -15.19 -7.38
CA VAL A 213 -18.72 -16.05 -8.50
C VAL A 213 -18.06 -15.64 -9.81
N GLN A 214 -17.97 -14.35 -10.10
CA GLN A 214 -17.27 -13.87 -11.31
C GLN A 214 -15.79 -14.29 -11.32
N VAL A 215 -15.10 -14.08 -10.21
CA VAL A 215 -13.67 -14.42 -10.10
C VAL A 215 -13.43 -15.92 -10.23
N VAL A 216 -14.29 -16.77 -9.64
CA VAL A 216 -14.11 -18.22 -9.78
C VAL A 216 -14.32 -18.67 -11.22
N ARG A 217 -15.30 -18.10 -11.95
CA ARG A 217 -15.53 -18.38 -13.37
C ARG A 217 -14.36 -17.92 -14.25
N GLN A 218 -13.83 -16.74 -14.00
CA GLN A 218 -12.62 -16.26 -14.69
C GLN A 218 -11.43 -17.21 -14.46
N ARG A 219 -11.22 -17.67 -13.22
CA ARG A 219 -10.16 -18.64 -12.90
C ARG A 219 -10.38 -20.00 -13.55
N GLN A 220 -11.62 -20.44 -13.71
CA GLN A 220 -11.93 -21.66 -14.46
C GLN A 220 -11.56 -21.51 -15.93
N GLU A 221 -11.94 -20.38 -16.53
CA GLU A 221 -11.61 -20.11 -17.94
C GLU A 221 -10.11 -20.02 -18.20
N GLN A 222 -9.39 -19.29 -17.33
CA GLN A 222 -7.93 -19.25 -17.39
C GLN A 222 -7.29 -20.64 -17.31
N ARG A 223 -7.83 -21.56 -16.49
CA ARG A 223 -7.35 -22.94 -16.38
C ARG A 223 -7.68 -23.79 -17.60
N ARG A 224 -8.83 -23.54 -18.27
CA ARG A 224 -9.16 -24.21 -19.54
C ARG A 224 -8.21 -23.82 -20.65
N GLN A 225 -7.81 -22.56 -20.68
CA GLN A 225 -6.87 -22.01 -21.67
C GLN A 225 -5.40 -22.35 -21.35
N ALA A 226 -5.07 -22.66 -20.10
CA ALA A 226 -3.73 -23.02 -19.69
C ALA A 226 -3.36 -24.44 -20.12
N ASN A 227 -2.07 -24.65 -20.44
CA ASN A 227 -1.53 -25.95 -20.83
C ASN A 227 -1.78 -27.05 -19.77
N ARG A 228 -1.76 -28.32 -20.20
CA ARG A 228 -2.10 -29.58 -19.49
C ARG A 228 -1.60 -29.77 -18.05
N LYS A 229 -0.74 -28.90 -17.51
CA LYS A 229 -0.25 -28.95 -16.12
C LYS A 229 -1.10 -28.16 -15.12
N ALA A 230 -2.14 -27.44 -15.59
CA ALA A 230 -3.00 -26.66 -14.68
C ALA A 230 -3.96 -27.59 -13.90
N SER A 231 -4.28 -27.20 -12.68
CA SER A 231 -5.32 -27.91 -11.90
C SER A 231 -6.67 -27.84 -12.62
N PRO A 232 -7.52 -28.89 -12.50
CA PRO A 232 -8.83 -28.91 -13.16
C PRO A 232 -9.66 -27.63 -12.92
N PRO A 233 -10.39 -27.13 -13.95
CA PRO A 233 -11.18 -25.91 -13.83
C PRO A 233 -12.17 -25.93 -12.65
N GLU A 234 -12.80 -27.07 -12.38
CA GLU A 234 -13.80 -27.28 -11.31
C GLU A 234 -13.21 -27.10 -9.90
N GLN A 235 -11.88 -27.19 -9.77
CA GLN A 235 -11.17 -26.93 -8.51
C GLN A 235 -10.87 -25.46 -8.28
N ALA A 236 -11.24 -24.57 -9.21
CA ALA A 236 -11.09 -23.14 -9.00
C ALA A 236 -11.92 -22.68 -7.79
N ARG A 237 -11.37 -21.75 -7.04
CA ARG A 237 -11.98 -21.21 -5.82
C ARG A 237 -11.79 -19.70 -5.77
N ALA A 238 -12.68 -19.00 -5.08
CA ALA A 238 -12.53 -17.60 -4.69
C ALA A 238 -12.86 -17.42 -3.21
N ASN A 239 -12.37 -16.35 -2.61
CA ASN A 239 -12.65 -16.04 -1.22
C ASN A 239 -13.95 -15.22 -1.14
N GLU A 240 -14.85 -15.58 -0.23
CA GLU A 240 -16.13 -14.86 -0.03
C GLU A 240 -15.93 -13.48 0.58
N THR A 241 -14.87 -13.30 1.36
CA THR A 241 -14.61 -12.04 2.10
C THR A 241 -13.82 -11.06 1.25
N ASP A 242 -12.85 -11.55 0.48
CA ASP A 242 -12.01 -10.78 -0.45
C ASP A 242 -11.82 -11.58 -1.73
N PRO A 243 -12.74 -11.47 -2.69
CA PRO A 243 -12.72 -12.26 -3.92
C PRO A 243 -11.50 -12.03 -4.80
N ASP A 244 -10.96 -10.82 -4.80
CA ASP A 244 -9.82 -10.44 -5.64
C ASP A 244 -8.50 -11.01 -5.11
N ALA A 245 -8.41 -11.31 -3.81
CA ALA A 245 -7.21 -11.91 -3.24
C ALA A 245 -6.88 -13.28 -3.84
N ALA A 246 -5.60 -13.52 -4.11
CA ALA A 246 -5.14 -14.79 -4.65
C ALA A 246 -4.46 -15.65 -3.58
N LYS A 247 -4.51 -16.99 -3.75
CA LYS A 247 -3.74 -17.90 -2.92
C LYS A 247 -2.27 -17.84 -3.35
N MET A 248 -1.41 -17.29 -2.52
CA MET A 248 0.02 -17.13 -2.79
C MET A 248 0.87 -17.91 -1.79
N LYS A 249 2.01 -18.43 -2.26
CA LYS A 249 3.06 -18.96 -1.39
C LYS A 249 3.77 -17.80 -0.71
N MET A 250 3.85 -17.85 0.61
CA MET A 250 4.51 -16.82 1.43
C MET A 250 5.97 -17.18 1.70
N PRO A 251 6.81 -16.22 2.16
CA PRO A 251 8.22 -16.50 2.48
C PRO A 251 8.44 -17.59 3.53
N ASP A 252 7.48 -17.78 4.45
CA ASP A 252 7.50 -18.84 5.46
C ASP A 252 7.12 -20.24 4.93
N GLY A 253 6.96 -20.37 3.61
CA GLY A 253 6.55 -21.61 2.93
C GLY A 253 5.05 -21.89 2.96
N GLY A 254 4.27 -21.20 3.80
CA GLY A 254 2.82 -21.34 3.90
C GLY A 254 2.07 -20.72 2.73
N TYR A 255 0.78 -21.04 2.58
CA TYR A 255 -0.09 -20.43 1.58
C TYR A 255 -1.18 -19.58 2.24
N ARG A 256 -1.31 -18.32 1.80
CA ARG A 256 -2.34 -17.38 2.28
C ARG A 256 -3.04 -16.68 1.12
N GLN A 257 -4.25 -16.18 1.40
CA GLN A 257 -4.87 -15.18 0.54
C GLN A 257 -4.06 -13.90 0.66
N ALA A 258 -3.54 -13.40 -0.46
CA ALA A 258 -2.60 -12.29 -0.47
C ALA A 258 -2.72 -11.49 -1.77
N TYR A 259 -2.09 -10.34 -1.75
CA TYR A 259 -1.76 -9.52 -2.92
C TYR A 259 -0.25 -9.36 -3.00
N ASN A 260 0.27 -9.13 -4.19
CA ASN A 260 1.65 -8.76 -4.42
C ASN A 260 1.74 -7.24 -4.55
N VAL A 261 2.54 -6.63 -3.71
CA VAL A 261 2.82 -5.19 -3.73
C VAL A 261 4.15 -5.01 -4.40
N GLU A 262 4.12 -4.43 -5.58
CA GLU A 262 5.30 -4.11 -6.38
C GLU A 262 5.71 -2.66 -6.12
N THR A 263 6.96 -2.44 -5.77
CA THR A 263 7.52 -1.10 -5.55
C THR A 263 8.69 -0.84 -6.47
N VAL A 264 8.72 0.35 -7.05
CA VAL A 264 9.90 0.90 -7.71
C VAL A 264 10.49 1.95 -6.79
N THR A 265 11.75 1.79 -6.43
CA THR A 265 12.44 2.63 -5.44
C THR A 265 13.69 3.23 -6.06
N ASP A 266 13.89 4.52 -5.93
CA ASP A 266 15.14 5.18 -6.32
C ASP A 266 16.29 4.72 -5.42
N VAL A 267 17.41 4.29 -6.03
CA VAL A 267 18.52 3.65 -5.30
C VAL A 267 19.27 4.65 -4.44
N ALA A 268 19.39 5.89 -4.89
CA ALA A 268 20.17 6.92 -4.18
C ALA A 268 19.43 7.41 -2.93
N SER A 269 18.17 7.79 -3.10
CA SER A 269 17.36 8.35 -2.00
C SER A 269 16.66 7.28 -1.16
N GLY A 270 16.39 6.09 -1.74
CA GLY A 270 15.56 5.05 -1.13
C GLY A 270 14.08 5.44 -1.04
N LEU A 271 13.64 6.44 -1.82
CA LEU A 271 12.25 6.85 -1.92
C LEU A 271 11.52 5.97 -2.93
N ILE A 272 10.27 5.61 -2.60
CA ILE A 272 9.40 4.87 -3.51
C ILE A 272 8.90 5.84 -4.58
N VAL A 273 9.16 5.54 -5.86
CA VAL A 273 8.80 6.40 -6.99
C VAL A 273 7.53 5.94 -7.71
N THR A 274 7.18 4.66 -7.61
CA THR A 274 5.88 4.13 -8.02
C THR A 274 5.54 2.87 -7.24
N VAL A 275 4.26 2.58 -7.10
CA VAL A 275 3.75 1.39 -6.42
C VAL A 275 2.55 0.84 -7.16
N ALA A 276 2.48 -0.48 -7.29
CA ALA A 276 1.32 -1.19 -7.83
C ALA A 276 0.95 -2.37 -6.93
N VAL A 277 -0.31 -2.79 -7.00
CA VAL A 277 -0.77 -4.00 -6.32
C VAL A 277 -1.39 -4.93 -7.34
N THR A 278 -0.95 -6.18 -7.33
CA THR A 278 -1.47 -7.23 -8.19
C THR A 278 -2.00 -8.41 -7.38
N ASN A 279 -2.86 -9.20 -7.97
CA ASN A 279 -3.26 -10.49 -7.43
C ASN A 279 -2.54 -11.68 -8.12
N GLN A 280 -1.44 -11.40 -8.78
CA GLN A 280 -0.57 -12.42 -9.36
C GLN A 280 0.48 -12.85 -8.34
N GLY A 281 0.63 -14.16 -8.18
CA GLY A 281 1.59 -14.74 -7.23
C GLY A 281 3.03 -14.84 -7.76
N SER A 282 3.28 -14.41 -8.99
CA SER A 282 4.57 -14.40 -9.67
C SER A 282 4.92 -12.98 -10.11
N ASP A 283 6.18 -12.61 -9.96
CA ASP A 283 6.72 -11.33 -10.38
C ASP A 283 7.08 -11.33 -11.88
N ASN A 284 7.02 -12.51 -12.51
CA ASN A 284 7.33 -12.68 -13.94
C ASN A 284 6.36 -11.86 -14.82
N GLY A 285 6.89 -11.07 -15.73
CA GLY A 285 6.13 -10.18 -16.61
C GLY A 285 5.67 -8.86 -15.96
N GLN A 286 6.05 -8.59 -14.70
CA GLN A 286 5.71 -7.32 -14.03
C GLN A 286 6.69 -6.19 -14.37
N LEU A 287 7.91 -6.50 -14.80
CA LEU A 287 8.96 -5.53 -15.08
C LEU A 287 8.50 -4.48 -16.11
N GLY A 288 8.00 -4.93 -17.25
CA GLY A 288 7.56 -4.03 -18.31
C GLY A 288 6.40 -3.15 -17.90
N ALA A 289 5.38 -3.72 -17.28
CA ALA A 289 4.20 -2.99 -16.84
C ALA A 289 4.52 -1.88 -15.83
N LEU A 290 5.41 -2.16 -14.86
CA LEU A 290 5.83 -1.20 -13.84
C LEU A 290 6.72 -0.09 -14.39
N MET A 291 7.61 -0.42 -15.31
CA MET A 291 8.42 0.60 -15.99
C MET A 291 7.54 1.52 -16.87
N ASP A 292 6.54 0.97 -17.55
CA ASP A 292 5.57 1.77 -18.31
C ASP A 292 4.71 2.65 -17.38
N GLN A 293 4.35 2.14 -16.20
CA GLN A 293 3.66 2.94 -15.19
C GLN A 293 4.54 4.10 -14.73
N LEU A 294 5.79 3.84 -14.36
CA LEU A 294 6.76 4.87 -13.97
C LEU A 294 6.91 5.94 -15.06
N TYR A 295 7.04 5.52 -16.32
CA TYR A 295 7.15 6.47 -17.44
C TYR A 295 5.87 7.30 -17.62
N ARG A 296 4.68 6.69 -17.50
CA ARG A 296 3.41 7.45 -17.57
C ARG A 296 3.30 8.49 -16.45
N GLU A 297 3.73 8.13 -15.24
CA GLU A 297 3.67 8.97 -14.05
C GLU A 297 4.71 10.09 -14.08
N GLN A 298 5.96 9.77 -14.44
CA GLN A 298 7.09 10.69 -14.29
C GLN A 298 7.61 11.27 -15.61
N ARG A 299 7.08 10.83 -16.76
CA ARG A 299 7.53 11.23 -18.11
C ARG A 299 9.04 11.10 -18.31
N ALA A 300 9.65 10.14 -17.61
CA ALA A 300 11.08 9.86 -17.70
C ALA A 300 11.33 8.37 -17.48
N TRP A 301 12.29 7.83 -18.23
CA TRP A 301 12.85 6.51 -17.99
C TRP A 301 14.00 6.59 -16.98
N PRO A 302 14.20 5.60 -16.09
CA PRO A 302 15.42 5.50 -15.33
C PRO A 302 16.59 5.12 -16.25
N GLN A 303 17.82 5.49 -15.89
CA GLN A 303 19.01 5.06 -16.64
C GLN A 303 19.27 3.55 -16.45
N ALA A 304 18.97 3.02 -15.26
CA ALA A 304 19.09 1.59 -15.00
C ALA A 304 18.01 1.10 -14.03
N VAL A 305 17.57 -0.15 -14.23
CA VAL A 305 16.65 -0.85 -13.33
C VAL A 305 17.32 -2.13 -12.78
N LEU A 306 17.32 -2.28 -11.46
CA LEU A 306 17.89 -3.41 -10.74
C LEU A 306 16.74 -4.32 -10.28
N VAL A 307 16.67 -5.53 -10.80
CA VAL A 307 15.56 -6.46 -10.52
C VAL A 307 16.06 -7.87 -10.18
N ASP A 308 15.24 -8.63 -9.47
CA ASP A 308 15.50 -10.04 -9.22
C ASP A 308 15.33 -10.88 -10.49
N SER A 309 16.02 -12.00 -10.57
CA SER A 309 15.87 -12.98 -11.64
C SER A 309 14.44 -13.57 -11.76
N GLY A 310 13.59 -13.42 -10.74
CA GLY A 310 12.18 -13.77 -10.77
C GLY A 310 11.34 -12.95 -11.74
N PHE A 311 11.78 -11.73 -12.08
CA PHE A 311 11.14 -10.84 -13.04
C PHE A 311 11.52 -11.12 -14.50
N VAL A 312 12.43 -12.06 -14.76
CA VAL A 312 12.99 -12.29 -16.09
C VAL A 312 11.91 -12.57 -17.14
N ASP A 313 11.70 -11.58 -17.99
CA ASP A 313 11.11 -11.73 -19.31
C ASP A 313 12.06 -11.12 -20.35
N GLN A 314 12.52 -11.94 -21.31
CA GLN A 314 13.46 -11.48 -22.33
C GLN A 314 12.86 -10.44 -23.27
N GLN A 315 11.52 -10.44 -23.44
CA GLN A 315 10.83 -9.42 -24.24
C GLN A 315 10.90 -8.06 -23.53
N ASP A 316 10.63 -8.03 -22.22
CA ASP A 316 10.75 -6.82 -21.42
C ASP A 316 12.18 -6.29 -21.38
N VAL A 317 13.17 -7.17 -21.20
CA VAL A 317 14.59 -6.80 -21.27
C VAL A 317 14.91 -6.17 -22.63
N GLY A 318 14.52 -6.81 -23.73
CA GLY A 318 14.78 -6.29 -25.07
C GLY A 318 14.14 -4.93 -25.33
N ARG A 319 12.91 -4.75 -24.85
CA ARG A 319 12.15 -3.50 -24.98
C ARG A 319 12.77 -2.36 -24.18
N LEU A 320 13.10 -2.59 -22.91
CA LEU A 320 13.70 -1.57 -22.04
C LEU A 320 15.10 -1.16 -22.50
N GLU A 321 15.93 -2.11 -22.93
CA GLU A 321 17.22 -1.82 -23.54
C GLU A 321 17.07 -0.98 -24.84
N GLY A 322 15.97 -1.15 -25.58
CA GLY A 322 15.61 -0.32 -26.72
C GLY A 322 15.23 1.11 -26.35
N GLN A 323 14.82 1.35 -25.11
CA GLN A 323 14.54 2.67 -24.51
C GLN A 323 15.76 3.25 -23.77
N ALA A 324 16.95 2.70 -24.00
CA ALA A 324 18.19 3.06 -23.30
C ALA A 324 18.16 2.82 -21.78
N VAL A 325 17.25 2.00 -21.26
CA VAL A 325 17.21 1.59 -19.86
C VAL A 325 18.07 0.35 -19.66
N GLN A 326 19.14 0.47 -18.89
CA GLN A 326 20.02 -0.66 -18.58
C GLN A 326 19.35 -1.60 -17.58
N VAL A 327 19.03 -2.82 -17.99
CA VAL A 327 18.53 -3.84 -17.07
C VAL A 327 19.72 -4.51 -16.37
N LEU A 328 19.76 -4.41 -15.03
CA LEU A 328 20.73 -5.08 -14.18
C LEU A 328 20.03 -6.21 -13.43
N MET A 329 20.18 -7.41 -13.94
CA MET A 329 19.49 -8.61 -13.47
C MET A 329 20.32 -9.84 -13.83
N PRO A 330 20.64 -10.73 -12.88
CA PRO A 330 21.37 -11.95 -13.21
C PRO A 330 20.52 -12.89 -14.08
N PRO A 331 21.14 -13.66 -14.98
CA PRO A 331 20.44 -14.70 -15.72
C PRO A 331 19.78 -15.71 -14.79
N ARG A 332 18.55 -16.14 -15.12
CA ARG A 332 17.71 -17.00 -14.24
C ARG A 332 18.42 -18.30 -13.83
N ASN A 333 19.21 -18.90 -14.72
CA ASN A 333 19.85 -20.18 -14.50
C ASN A 333 21.37 -20.06 -14.28
N GLU A 334 21.85 -18.89 -13.85
CA GLU A 334 23.29 -18.62 -13.70
C GLU A 334 24.04 -19.73 -12.94
N LYS A 335 23.50 -20.13 -11.78
CA LYS A 335 24.13 -21.15 -10.95
C LYS A 335 24.18 -22.54 -11.63
N GLN A 336 23.10 -22.92 -12.30
CA GLN A 336 22.99 -24.20 -13.00
C GLN A 336 23.90 -24.24 -14.23
N GLU A 337 23.94 -23.17 -15.02
CA GLU A 337 24.80 -23.05 -16.22
C GLU A 337 26.29 -23.09 -15.83
N ARG A 338 26.67 -22.38 -14.74
CA ARG A 338 28.04 -22.47 -14.21
C ARG A 338 28.42 -23.89 -13.73
N GLN A 339 27.50 -24.58 -13.06
CA GLN A 339 27.72 -25.96 -12.64
C GLN A 339 27.86 -26.92 -13.82
N ALA A 340 27.20 -26.62 -14.93
CA ALA A 340 27.32 -27.34 -16.20
C ALA A 340 28.53 -26.93 -17.04
N GLY A 341 29.43 -26.08 -16.53
CA GLY A 341 30.61 -25.58 -17.28
C GLY A 341 30.28 -24.59 -18.41
N GLN A 342 29.04 -24.05 -18.40
CA GLN A 342 28.60 -23.08 -19.41
C GLN A 342 28.77 -21.67 -18.90
N ASP A 343 29.08 -20.72 -19.80
CA ASP A 343 29.05 -19.30 -19.45
C ASP A 343 27.61 -18.76 -19.52
N PRO A 344 27.00 -18.38 -18.39
CA PRO A 344 25.64 -17.84 -18.36
C PRO A 344 25.50 -16.47 -19.02
N TYR A 345 26.60 -15.79 -19.25
CA TYR A 345 26.65 -14.45 -19.85
C TYR A 345 26.96 -14.46 -21.35
N ALA A 346 27.33 -15.62 -21.91
CA ALA A 346 27.50 -15.78 -23.33
C ALA A 346 26.19 -15.57 -24.11
N ARG A 347 26.29 -15.00 -25.32
CA ARG A 347 25.14 -14.87 -26.23
C ARG A 347 24.57 -16.26 -26.55
N LYS A 348 23.24 -16.39 -26.44
CA LYS A 348 22.53 -17.61 -26.82
C LYS A 348 21.94 -17.49 -28.23
N ARG A 349 21.72 -18.63 -28.89
CA ARG A 349 21.23 -18.68 -30.26
C ARG A 349 19.96 -17.88 -30.55
N ARG A 350 19.07 -17.74 -29.54
CA ARG A 350 17.77 -17.04 -29.66
C ARG A 350 17.78 -15.63 -29.07
N ASP A 351 18.91 -15.16 -28.57
CA ASP A 351 18.99 -13.83 -27.99
C ASP A 351 18.92 -12.77 -29.09
N SER A 352 18.06 -11.78 -28.91
CA SER A 352 18.13 -10.54 -29.69
C SER A 352 19.41 -9.78 -29.36
N GLU A 353 19.78 -8.80 -30.19
CA GLU A 353 20.96 -7.95 -29.92
C GLU A 353 20.87 -7.26 -28.54
N ALA A 354 19.67 -6.81 -28.13
CA ALA A 354 19.45 -6.17 -26.84
C ALA A 354 19.66 -7.16 -25.68
N VAL A 355 19.13 -8.38 -25.80
CA VAL A 355 19.32 -9.45 -24.79
C VAL A 355 20.78 -9.89 -24.73
N ALA A 356 21.47 -9.97 -25.87
CA ALA A 356 22.90 -10.29 -25.91
C ALA A 356 23.74 -9.21 -25.22
N ARG A 357 23.45 -7.91 -25.46
CA ARG A 357 24.11 -6.79 -24.73
C ARG A 357 23.86 -6.86 -23.23
N TRP A 358 22.62 -7.14 -22.81
CA TRP A 358 22.28 -7.34 -21.37
C TRP A 358 23.12 -8.46 -20.75
N ARG A 359 23.24 -9.64 -21.39
CA ARG A 359 24.06 -10.75 -20.88
C ARG A 359 25.52 -10.34 -20.75
N ALA A 360 26.09 -9.79 -21.83
CA ALA A 360 27.48 -9.34 -21.84
C ALA A 360 27.77 -8.33 -20.72
N ARG A 361 26.87 -7.37 -20.51
CA ARG A 361 26.96 -6.41 -19.41
C ARG A 361 26.96 -7.10 -18.05
N MET A 362 26.03 -8.02 -17.78
CA MET A 362 25.96 -8.73 -16.51
C MET A 362 27.17 -9.64 -16.25
N GLY A 363 27.91 -9.99 -17.28
CA GLY A 363 29.22 -10.64 -17.15
C GLY A 363 30.34 -9.75 -16.61
N GLN A 364 30.20 -8.42 -16.70
CA GLN A 364 31.21 -7.46 -16.25
C GLN A 364 31.15 -7.24 -14.71
N PRO A 365 32.31 -7.11 -14.06
CA PRO A 365 32.40 -6.88 -12.61
C PRO A 365 31.64 -5.62 -12.16
N GLU A 366 31.71 -4.53 -12.93
CA GLU A 366 31.08 -3.23 -12.64
C GLU A 366 29.56 -3.34 -12.60
N ALA A 367 28.94 -4.04 -13.54
CA ALA A 367 27.49 -4.26 -13.56
C ALA A 367 27.04 -5.09 -12.36
N ARG A 368 27.83 -6.09 -11.98
CA ARG A 368 27.57 -6.92 -10.78
C ARG A 368 27.75 -6.12 -9.50
N GLN A 369 28.72 -5.23 -9.44
CA GLN A 369 28.90 -4.32 -8.29
C GLN A 369 27.70 -3.35 -8.17
N ARG A 370 27.26 -2.76 -9.28
CA ARG A 370 26.03 -1.93 -9.29
C ARG A 370 24.82 -2.71 -8.84
N TYR A 371 24.66 -3.95 -9.33
CA TYR A 371 23.54 -4.82 -8.96
C TYR A 371 23.49 -5.15 -7.47
N ARG A 372 24.64 -5.27 -6.79
CA ARG A 372 24.68 -5.51 -5.32
C ARG A 372 23.94 -4.46 -4.50
N ARG A 373 23.74 -3.26 -5.05
CA ARG A 373 22.97 -2.19 -4.38
C ARG A 373 21.47 -2.48 -4.31
N ARG A 374 20.97 -3.47 -5.11
CA ARG A 374 19.54 -3.83 -5.12
C ARG A 374 19.03 -4.28 -3.75
N ALA A 375 19.64 -5.31 -3.18
CA ALA A 375 19.11 -5.97 -1.99
C ALA A 375 18.98 -5.02 -0.79
N PRO A 376 19.98 -4.23 -0.39
CA PRO A 376 19.85 -3.31 0.73
C PRO A 376 18.72 -2.29 0.57
N VAL A 377 18.46 -1.81 -0.65
CA VAL A 377 17.41 -0.83 -0.93
C VAL A 377 16.04 -1.49 -0.96
N ALA A 378 15.86 -2.51 -1.77
CA ALA A 378 14.58 -3.18 -1.96
C ALA A 378 14.08 -3.88 -0.68
N GLU A 379 14.94 -4.68 -0.06
CA GLU A 379 14.62 -5.36 1.19
C GLU A 379 14.45 -4.37 2.35
N GLY A 380 15.23 -3.26 2.36
CA GLY A 380 15.14 -2.19 3.34
C GLY A 380 13.77 -1.52 3.35
N VAL A 381 13.20 -1.21 2.18
CA VAL A 381 11.84 -0.65 2.06
C VAL A 381 10.80 -1.59 2.66
N HIS A 382 10.82 -2.84 2.26
CA HIS A 382 9.87 -3.84 2.74
C HIS A 382 10.01 -4.14 4.23
N ALA A 383 11.24 -4.19 4.74
CA ALA A 383 11.53 -4.36 6.16
C ALA A 383 11.02 -3.18 6.99
N GLN A 384 11.26 -1.94 6.55
CA GLN A 384 10.77 -0.75 7.24
C GLN A 384 9.25 -0.69 7.31
N GLN A 385 8.55 -1.00 6.21
CA GLN A 385 7.09 -1.08 6.19
C GLN A 385 6.55 -2.18 7.13
N ALA A 386 7.19 -3.35 7.15
CA ALA A 386 6.83 -4.46 8.04
C ALA A 386 7.08 -4.14 9.52
N ASN A 387 8.20 -3.48 9.83
CA ASN A 387 8.56 -3.06 11.19
C ASN A 387 7.64 -1.97 11.73
N ARG A 388 7.13 -1.11 10.85
CA ARG A 388 6.05 -0.15 11.17
C ARG A 388 4.69 -0.80 11.32
N GLY A 389 4.55 -2.13 11.21
CA GLY A 389 3.31 -2.86 11.47
C GLY A 389 2.47 -3.18 10.22
N TRP A 390 2.86 -2.76 9.03
CA TRP A 390 2.13 -3.14 7.81
C TRP A 390 2.48 -4.57 7.39
N ARG A 391 1.84 -5.53 8.07
CA ARG A 391 2.04 -6.97 7.83
C ARG A 391 0.85 -7.63 7.14
N ARG A 392 -0.26 -6.91 6.98
CA ARG A 392 -1.51 -7.40 6.40
C ARG A 392 -2.35 -6.23 5.92
N PHE A 393 -3.03 -6.39 4.79
CA PHE A 393 -4.04 -5.43 4.35
C PHE A 393 -5.23 -5.37 5.30
N ARG A 394 -5.75 -4.18 5.52
CA ARG A 394 -6.99 -3.92 6.24
C ARG A 394 -8.17 -3.76 5.30
N LEU A 395 -7.94 -3.13 4.16
CA LEU A 395 -8.92 -2.98 3.11
C LEU A 395 -9.07 -4.28 2.30
N ARG A 396 -10.14 -4.38 1.50
CA ARG A 396 -10.49 -5.54 0.69
C ARG A 396 -10.83 -5.12 -0.73
N GLY A 397 -10.52 -6.00 -1.68
CA GLY A 397 -10.68 -5.74 -3.10
C GLY A 397 -9.48 -4.97 -3.68
N LEU A 398 -9.09 -5.34 -4.92
CA LEU A 398 -7.86 -4.88 -5.56
C LEU A 398 -7.72 -3.35 -5.58
N ALA A 399 -8.79 -2.64 -5.89
CA ALA A 399 -8.77 -1.17 -5.94
C ALA A 399 -8.45 -0.55 -4.56
N LYS A 400 -9.12 -1.02 -3.48
CA LYS A 400 -8.94 -0.46 -2.14
C LYS A 400 -7.59 -0.85 -1.52
N VAL A 401 -7.08 -2.06 -1.76
CA VAL A 401 -5.73 -2.42 -1.30
C VAL A 401 -4.65 -1.60 -2.03
N GLY A 402 -4.93 -1.18 -3.28
CA GLY A 402 -4.09 -0.20 -3.99
C GLY A 402 -4.02 1.15 -3.27
N VAL A 403 -5.15 1.65 -2.74
CA VAL A 403 -5.18 2.87 -1.91
C VAL A 403 -4.33 2.70 -0.64
N GLU A 404 -4.48 1.56 0.05
CA GLU A 404 -3.67 1.27 1.24
C GLU A 404 -2.17 1.22 0.91
N ALA A 405 -1.78 0.64 -0.22
CA ALA A 405 -0.39 0.62 -0.67
C ALA A 405 0.16 2.02 -1.01
N LEU A 406 -0.66 2.90 -1.58
CA LEU A 406 -0.30 4.31 -1.83
C LEU A 406 -0.08 5.07 -0.52
N TRP A 407 -0.95 4.91 0.50
CA TRP A 407 -0.73 5.48 1.83
C TRP A 407 0.61 5.00 2.43
N GLN A 408 0.92 3.72 2.28
CA GLN A 408 2.18 3.15 2.77
C GLN A 408 3.41 3.68 2.02
N ALA A 409 3.30 3.92 0.72
CA ALA A 409 4.36 4.50 -0.08
C ALA A 409 4.60 5.98 0.29
N LEU A 410 3.53 6.78 0.40
CA LEU A 410 3.62 8.18 0.80
C LEU A 410 4.21 8.32 2.22
N ALA A 411 3.69 7.54 3.17
CA ALA A 411 4.18 7.55 4.55
C ALA A 411 5.64 7.09 4.67
N HIS A 412 6.06 6.12 3.84
CA HIS A 412 7.47 5.72 3.75
C HIS A 412 8.35 6.89 3.30
N ASN A 413 7.94 7.57 2.24
CA ASN A 413 8.70 8.70 1.70
C ASN A 413 8.78 9.85 2.69
N VAL A 414 7.66 10.26 3.29
CA VAL A 414 7.62 11.32 4.31
C VAL A 414 8.50 10.99 5.50
N ALA A 415 8.39 9.78 6.05
CA ALA A 415 9.23 9.37 7.18
C ALA A 415 10.72 9.35 6.85
N ARG A 416 11.07 8.98 5.60
CA ARG A 416 12.45 8.97 5.15
C ARG A 416 13.01 10.37 4.93
N LEU A 417 12.23 11.30 4.39
CA LEU A 417 12.59 12.70 4.23
C LEU A 417 12.80 13.37 5.61
N LEU A 418 11.88 13.15 6.55
CA LEU A 418 12.01 13.63 7.93
C LEU A 418 13.29 13.10 8.59
N ALA A 419 13.56 11.80 8.47
CA ALA A 419 14.77 11.19 9.03
C ALA A 419 16.06 11.71 8.39
N ALA A 420 16.01 12.19 7.16
CA ALA A 420 17.14 12.82 6.46
C ALA A 420 17.25 14.32 6.74
N GLY A 421 16.40 14.91 7.60
CA GLY A 421 16.38 16.35 7.91
C GLY A 421 15.90 17.22 6.73
N VAL A 422 15.22 16.61 5.74
CA VAL A 422 14.70 17.37 4.59
C VAL A 422 13.40 18.07 4.98
N SER A 423 13.32 19.36 4.72
CA SER A 423 12.10 20.14 4.94
C SER A 423 10.99 19.67 4.01
N LEU A 424 9.92 19.14 4.58
CA LEU A 424 8.74 18.71 3.80
C LEU A 424 8.05 19.88 3.11
N ALA A 425 8.06 21.07 3.70
CA ALA A 425 7.45 22.27 3.14
C ALA A 425 8.00 22.64 1.75
N GLY A 426 9.31 22.42 1.52
CA GLY A 426 9.93 22.62 0.21
C GLY A 426 9.46 21.63 -0.85
N THR A 427 9.06 20.42 -0.48
CA THR A 427 8.81 19.33 -1.44
C THR A 427 7.48 19.44 -2.21
N VAL A 428 6.62 20.43 -1.90
CA VAL A 428 5.32 20.66 -2.55
C VAL A 428 5.34 21.87 -3.48
N ARG A 429 6.09 22.92 -3.14
CA ARG A 429 6.07 24.19 -3.89
C ARG A 429 6.54 24.08 -5.35
N ALA A 430 7.39 23.11 -5.66
CA ALA A 430 7.92 22.92 -7.01
C ALA A 430 6.87 22.32 -7.98
N ALA A 431 5.81 21.68 -7.51
CA ALA A 431 4.77 21.09 -8.36
C ALA A 431 3.77 22.12 -8.94
N ARG A 432 3.76 23.38 -8.43
CA ARG A 432 2.85 24.45 -8.87
C ARG A 432 3.50 25.48 -9.82
N ALA A 433 4.76 25.29 -10.16
CA ALA A 433 5.47 26.12 -11.14
C ALA A 433 5.45 25.45 -12.51
#